data_52e7217d6e6120ee0ac698d2ec44b285
#
_entry.id   52e7217d6e6120ee0ac698d2ec44b285
#
_cell.length_a   1.000
_cell.length_b   1.000
_cell.length_c   1.000
_cell.angle_alpha   90.00
_cell.angle_beta   90.00
_cell.angle_gamma   90.00
#
_symmetry.space_group_name_H-M   'P 1'
#
loop_
_entity.id
_entity.type
_entity.pdbx_description
1 polymer ?
#
loop_
_entity_poly.entity_id
_entity_poly.type
_entity_poly.pdbx_seq_one_letter_code
_entity_poly.pdbx_strand_id
1 'polypeptide(L)'
;ELQEQTGVGIIFITHDFGIVAKMCDRVAVMYAGKIVEQGDVRQIFNNPQHPYTEALINSVPKMDENIERLYSIPGNPPALWDLKEECSFADRCPYVFDKCRESYPPNFENAEGQVAACWKLEENADAKTVSTVN
;
A
#
# COMPACT_ATOMS: atom_id res chain seq x y z
N GLU A 1 -6.38 17.76 -18.67
CA GLU A 1 -6.51 19.01 -19.46
C GLU A 1 -5.75 20.17 -18.81
N LEU A 2 -6.03 20.52 -17.55
CA LEU A 2 -5.31 21.62 -16.85
C LEU A 2 -3.83 21.27 -16.59
N GLN A 3 -3.55 20.05 -16.18
CA GLN A 3 -2.20 19.54 -15.92
C GLN A 3 -1.32 19.52 -17.18
N GLU A 4 -1.88 19.08 -18.30
CA GLU A 4 -1.20 19.05 -19.60
C GLU A 4 -0.87 20.45 -20.12
N GLN A 5 -1.73 21.42 -19.84
CA GLN A 5 -1.55 22.81 -20.27
C GLN A 5 -0.53 23.58 -19.40
N THR A 6 -0.44 23.25 -18.12
CA THR A 6 0.34 24.04 -17.16
C THR A 6 1.63 23.35 -16.72
N GLY A 7 1.78 22.03 -16.94
CA GLY A 7 2.91 21.23 -16.46
C GLY A 7 2.99 21.08 -14.93
N VAL A 8 1.91 21.38 -14.22
CA VAL A 8 1.84 21.34 -12.75
C VAL A 8 1.68 19.90 -12.26
N GLY A 9 2.44 19.51 -11.23
CA GLY A 9 2.21 18.28 -10.49
C GLY A 9 0.99 18.40 -9.58
N ILE A 10 0.09 17.42 -9.62
CA ILE A 10 -1.11 17.37 -8.77
C ILE A 10 -0.98 16.25 -7.77
N ILE A 11 -1.13 16.55 -6.48
CA ILE A 11 -1.25 15.55 -5.42
C ILE A 11 -2.75 15.39 -5.12
N PHE A 12 -3.24 14.16 -5.28
CA PHE A 12 -4.63 13.81 -5.05
C PHE A 12 -4.76 12.91 -3.84
N ILE A 13 -5.42 13.37 -2.78
CA ILE A 13 -5.64 12.59 -1.55
C ILE A 13 -7.07 12.07 -1.56
N THR A 14 -7.22 10.76 -1.59
CA THR A 14 -8.52 10.09 -1.65
C THR A 14 -8.44 8.68 -1.07
N HIS A 15 -9.58 8.14 -0.67
CA HIS A 15 -9.76 6.73 -0.33
C HIS A 15 -10.44 5.94 -1.46
N ASP A 16 -10.74 6.57 -2.59
CA ASP A 16 -11.39 5.94 -3.74
C ASP A 16 -10.36 5.40 -4.74
N PHE A 17 -10.12 4.09 -4.69
CA PHE A 17 -9.20 3.39 -5.59
C PHE A 17 -9.65 3.43 -7.06
N GLY A 18 -10.94 3.53 -7.33
CA GLY A 18 -11.48 3.66 -8.68
C GLY A 18 -11.06 4.97 -9.34
N ILE A 19 -11.04 6.06 -8.58
CA ILE A 19 -10.55 7.36 -9.03
C ILE A 19 -9.04 7.32 -9.24
N VAL A 20 -8.30 6.74 -8.27
CA VAL A 20 -6.84 6.59 -8.35
C VAL A 20 -6.43 5.86 -9.62
N ALA A 21 -7.08 4.74 -9.94
CA ALA A 21 -6.78 3.93 -11.13
C ALA A 21 -6.94 4.69 -12.45
N LYS A 22 -7.83 5.69 -12.50
CA LYS A 22 -8.15 6.44 -13.72
C LYS A 22 -7.35 7.72 -13.89
N MET A 23 -6.93 8.34 -12.79
CA MET A 23 -6.43 9.72 -12.81
C MET A 23 -4.96 9.86 -12.40
N CYS A 24 -4.39 8.87 -11.70
CA CYS A 24 -3.06 8.97 -11.13
C CYS A 24 -2.02 8.23 -11.97
N ASP A 25 -0.82 8.80 -12.08
CA ASP A 25 0.34 8.13 -12.68
C ASP A 25 1.06 7.28 -11.64
N ARG A 26 1.17 7.81 -10.41
CA ARG A 26 1.82 7.17 -9.28
C ARG A 26 0.91 7.16 -8.06
N VAL A 27 1.10 6.17 -7.21
CA VAL A 27 0.31 5.96 -5.99
C VAL A 27 1.23 5.79 -4.80
N ALA A 28 0.86 6.41 -3.68
CA ALA A 28 1.43 6.14 -2.37
C ALA A 28 0.29 5.73 -1.43
N VAL A 29 0.37 4.52 -0.90
CA VAL A 29 -0.62 3.99 0.04
C VAL A 29 -0.17 4.28 1.45
N MET A 30 -1.03 4.89 2.25
CA MET A 30 -0.76 5.23 3.65
C MET A 30 -1.56 4.34 4.59
N TYR A 31 -0.91 3.92 5.68
CA TYR A 31 -1.55 3.23 6.79
C TYR A 31 -0.95 3.69 8.12
N ALA A 32 -1.80 4.03 9.08
CA ALA A 32 -1.37 4.49 10.41
C ALA A 32 -0.29 5.60 10.36
N GLY A 33 -0.47 6.59 9.47
CA GLY A 33 0.42 7.74 9.34
C GLY A 33 1.74 7.49 8.59
N LYS A 34 1.94 6.28 8.03
CA LYS A 34 3.15 5.92 7.28
C LYS A 34 2.81 5.46 5.88
N ILE A 35 3.69 5.75 4.92
CA ILE A 35 3.59 5.20 3.57
C ILE A 35 4.05 3.74 3.64
N VAL A 36 3.15 2.82 3.32
CA VAL A 36 3.41 1.37 3.36
C VAL A 36 3.77 0.80 1.99
N GLU A 37 3.33 1.46 0.92
CA GLU A 37 3.67 1.08 -0.45
C GLU A 37 3.58 2.28 -1.39
N GLN A 38 4.46 2.33 -2.39
CA GLN A 38 4.42 3.33 -3.46
C GLN A 38 4.98 2.76 -4.77
N GLY A 39 4.45 3.25 -5.88
CA GLY A 39 4.87 2.84 -7.20
C GLY A 39 4.03 3.46 -8.31
N ASP A 40 4.25 2.98 -9.54
CA ASP A 40 3.37 3.28 -10.67
C ASP A 40 1.97 2.72 -10.41
N VAL A 41 0.93 3.41 -10.88
CA VAL A 41 -0.45 2.99 -10.66
C VAL A 41 -0.71 1.56 -11.14
N ARG A 42 -0.15 1.18 -12.29
CA ARG A 42 -0.32 -0.17 -12.84
C ARG A 42 0.36 -1.25 -12.00
N GLN A 43 1.54 -0.94 -11.45
CA GLN A 43 2.26 -1.84 -10.55
C GLN A 43 1.45 -2.09 -9.27
N ILE A 44 0.96 -1.02 -8.65
CA ILE A 44 0.15 -1.10 -7.42
C ILE A 44 -1.11 -1.94 -7.62
N PHE A 45 -1.82 -1.75 -8.73
CA PHE A 45 -3.08 -2.48 -8.99
C PHE A 45 -2.87 -3.92 -9.45
N ASN A 46 -1.83 -4.20 -10.24
CA ASN A 46 -1.59 -5.54 -10.80
C ASN A 46 -0.71 -6.43 -9.92
N ASN A 47 0.18 -5.83 -9.13
CA ASN A 47 1.14 -6.55 -8.30
C ASN A 47 1.39 -5.83 -6.96
N PRO A 48 0.36 -5.72 -6.09
CA PRO A 48 0.53 -5.11 -4.78
C PRO A 48 1.50 -5.93 -3.93
N GLN A 49 2.43 -5.26 -3.27
CA GLN A 49 3.47 -5.89 -2.47
C GLN A 49 3.12 -5.91 -0.97
N HIS A 50 2.40 -4.89 -0.50
CA HIS A 50 1.99 -4.81 0.90
C HIS A 50 0.60 -5.45 1.09
N PRO A 51 0.39 -6.28 2.12
CA PRO A 51 -0.90 -6.93 2.38
C PRO A 51 -2.07 -5.97 2.56
N TYR A 52 -1.84 -4.77 3.08
CA TYR A 52 -2.89 -3.76 3.18
C TYR A 52 -3.33 -3.24 1.80
N THR A 53 -2.39 -2.97 0.91
CA THR A 53 -2.67 -2.57 -0.48
C THR A 53 -3.47 -3.65 -1.22
N GLU A 54 -3.06 -4.90 -1.08
CA GLU A 54 -3.77 -6.06 -1.64
C GLU A 54 -5.22 -6.13 -1.14
N ALA A 55 -5.42 -5.96 0.17
CA ALA A 55 -6.73 -5.96 0.78
C ALA A 55 -7.62 -4.81 0.30
N LEU A 56 -7.06 -3.60 0.14
CA LEU A 56 -7.79 -2.44 -0.41
C LEU A 56 -8.23 -2.67 -1.86
N ILE A 57 -7.36 -3.21 -2.70
CA ILE A 57 -7.68 -3.52 -4.10
C ILE A 57 -8.79 -4.58 -4.18
N ASN A 58 -8.71 -5.61 -3.34
CA ASN A 58 -9.72 -6.67 -3.27
C ASN A 58 -11.07 -6.20 -2.70
N SER A 59 -11.10 -5.05 -2.01
CA SER A 59 -12.33 -4.44 -1.50
C SER A 59 -13.06 -3.56 -2.53
N VAL A 60 -12.41 -3.26 -3.67
CA VAL A 60 -13.04 -2.49 -4.76
C VAL A 60 -14.02 -3.39 -5.51
N PRO A 61 -15.31 -3.00 -5.64
CA PRO A 61 -16.28 -3.78 -6.41
C PRO A 61 -15.84 -3.91 -7.87
N LYS A 62 -15.69 -5.12 -8.35
CA LYS A 62 -15.53 -5.39 -9.78
C LYS A 62 -16.89 -5.34 -10.46
N MET A 63 -17.00 -4.63 -11.58
CA MET A 63 -18.29 -4.39 -12.25
C MET A 63 -18.98 -5.66 -12.75
N ASP A 64 -18.27 -6.78 -12.83
CA ASP A 64 -18.75 -8.05 -13.39
C ASP A 64 -19.01 -9.17 -12.35
N GLU A 65 -18.77 -8.92 -11.06
CA GLU A 65 -19.02 -9.93 -10.02
C GLU A 65 -20.28 -9.58 -9.21
N ASN A 66 -21.17 -10.55 -9.05
CA ASN A 66 -22.32 -10.45 -8.15
C ASN A 66 -21.86 -9.99 -6.76
N ILE A 67 -22.37 -8.84 -6.34
CA ILE A 67 -22.03 -8.13 -5.09
C ILE A 67 -22.55 -8.92 -3.86
N GLU A 68 -22.19 -10.18 -3.72
CA GLU A 68 -22.62 -10.93 -2.53
C GLU A 68 -21.69 -10.74 -1.32
N ARG A 69 -20.45 -10.26 -1.50
CA ARG A 69 -19.57 -9.87 -0.38
C ARG A 69 -18.50 -8.87 -0.81
N LEU A 70 -18.65 -7.63 -0.39
CA LEU A 70 -17.53 -6.69 -0.33
C LEU A 70 -16.51 -7.24 0.69
N TYR A 71 -15.29 -7.46 0.24
CA TYR A 71 -14.20 -7.84 1.13
C TYR A 71 -13.95 -6.67 2.10
N SER A 72 -14.17 -6.92 3.38
CA SER A 72 -13.87 -5.98 4.45
C SER A 72 -12.62 -6.45 5.17
N ILE A 73 -11.65 -5.55 5.36
CA ILE A 73 -10.46 -5.84 6.14
C ILE A 73 -10.88 -6.00 7.61
N PRO A 74 -10.75 -7.18 8.21
CA PRO A 74 -11.18 -7.39 9.60
C PRO A 74 -10.32 -6.61 10.58
N GLY A 75 -10.88 -6.30 11.76
CA GLY A 75 -10.21 -5.54 12.82
C GLY A 75 -10.28 -4.03 12.63
N ASN A 76 -9.71 -3.31 13.58
CA ASN A 76 -9.65 -1.85 13.59
C ASN A 76 -8.22 -1.36 13.33
N PRO A 77 -8.04 -0.21 12.68
CA PRO A 77 -6.73 0.42 12.58
C PRO A 77 -6.22 0.79 13.98
N PRO A 78 -4.89 0.77 14.21
CA PRO A 78 -4.32 1.16 15.50
C PRO A 78 -4.58 2.64 15.79
N ALA A 79 -4.66 2.97 17.07
CA ALA A 79 -4.72 4.36 17.51
C ALA A 79 -3.38 5.06 17.22
N LEU A 80 -3.41 6.22 16.57
CA LEU A 80 -2.20 6.94 16.16
C LEU A 80 -1.32 7.41 17.33
N TRP A 81 -1.91 7.52 18.53
CA TRP A 81 -1.19 7.92 19.77
C TRP A 81 -0.58 6.74 20.53
N ASP A 82 -0.84 5.51 20.10
CA ASP A 82 -0.34 4.26 20.73
C ASP A 82 0.31 3.34 19.69
N LEU A 83 1.07 3.92 18.77
CA LEU A 83 1.79 3.15 17.77
C LEU A 83 3.02 2.51 18.40
N LYS A 84 3.10 1.19 18.31
CA LYS A 84 4.26 0.40 18.73
C LYS A 84 5.34 0.42 17.65
N GLU A 85 6.57 0.02 18.00
CA GLU A 85 7.68 -0.14 17.05
C GLU A 85 7.58 -1.42 16.21
N GLU A 86 6.39 -1.94 16.02
CA GLU A 86 6.08 -3.10 15.19
C GLU A 86 5.43 -2.69 13.85
N CYS A 87 5.23 -3.63 12.94
CA CYS A 87 4.44 -3.39 11.74
C CYS A 87 3.01 -2.98 12.13
N SER A 88 2.60 -1.77 11.80
CA SER A 88 1.29 -1.22 12.19
C SER A 88 0.10 -2.01 11.67
N PHE A 89 0.28 -2.80 10.61
CA PHE A 89 -0.75 -3.67 10.02
C PHE A 89 -0.75 -5.10 10.60
N ALA A 90 0.19 -5.44 11.48
CA ALA A 90 0.38 -6.81 12.00
C ALA A 90 -0.91 -7.44 12.56
N ASP A 91 -1.72 -6.69 13.31
CA ASP A 91 -2.95 -7.19 13.92
C ASP A 91 -4.05 -7.55 12.90
N ARG A 92 -3.97 -7.03 11.70
CA ARG A 92 -4.97 -7.22 10.62
C ARG A 92 -4.40 -7.99 9.42
N CYS A 93 -3.10 -8.31 9.46
CA CYS A 93 -2.39 -8.93 8.35
C CYS A 93 -2.61 -10.45 8.34
N PRO A 94 -3.13 -11.05 7.25
CA PRO A 94 -3.29 -12.49 7.15
C PRO A 94 -1.95 -13.24 7.02
N TYR A 95 -0.86 -12.53 6.71
CA TYR A 95 0.49 -13.10 6.53
C TYR A 95 1.44 -12.76 7.70
N VAL A 96 0.91 -12.29 8.83
CA VAL A 96 1.72 -11.88 9.99
C VAL A 96 2.58 -13.02 10.52
N PHE A 97 3.84 -12.71 10.87
CA PHE A 97 4.78 -13.61 11.54
C PHE A 97 5.59 -12.86 12.60
N ASP A 98 6.41 -13.57 13.37
CA ASP A 98 7.07 -13.02 14.59
C ASP A 98 7.84 -11.72 14.33
N LYS A 99 8.62 -11.65 13.27
CA LYS A 99 9.41 -10.45 12.92
C LYS A 99 8.55 -9.20 12.70
N CYS A 100 7.31 -9.36 12.24
CA CYS A 100 6.37 -8.24 12.06
C CYS A 100 6.01 -7.57 13.39
N ARG A 101 6.12 -8.29 14.51
CA ARG A 101 5.85 -7.79 15.86
C ARG A 101 7.09 -7.33 16.61
N GLU A 102 8.28 -7.66 16.12
CA GLU A 102 9.54 -7.27 16.75
C GLU A 102 9.99 -5.86 16.34
N SER A 103 9.79 -5.50 15.09
CA SER A 103 10.20 -4.20 14.56
C SER A 103 9.39 -3.78 13.34
N TYR A 104 9.38 -2.46 13.07
CA TYR A 104 8.78 -1.93 11.86
C TYR A 104 9.64 -2.30 10.64
N PRO A 105 9.06 -2.80 9.54
CA PRO A 105 9.81 -3.20 8.36
C PRO A 105 10.45 -2.01 7.66
N PRO A 106 11.68 -2.15 7.14
CA PRO A 106 12.26 -1.17 6.25
C PRO A 106 11.53 -1.15 4.90
N ASN A 107 11.84 -0.15 4.09
CA ASN A 107 11.36 -0.11 2.72
C ASN A 107 12.20 -1.04 1.83
N PHE A 108 11.54 -1.93 1.11
CA PHE A 108 12.13 -2.78 0.08
C PHE A 108 11.71 -2.30 -1.29
N GLU A 109 12.67 -2.13 -2.20
CA GLU A 109 12.43 -1.79 -3.59
C GLU A 109 12.63 -3.03 -4.46
N ASN A 110 11.68 -3.33 -5.33
CA ASN A 110 11.80 -4.41 -6.31
C ASN A 110 12.52 -3.95 -7.59
N ALA A 111 12.77 -4.87 -8.52
CA ALA A 111 13.46 -4.58 -9.78
C ALA A 111 12.75 -3.54 -10.66
N GLU A 112 11.46 -3.34 -10.47
CA GLU A 112 10.61 -2.40 -11.23
C GLU A 112 10.48 -1.02 -10.56
N GLY A 113 11.17 -0.79 -9.43
CA GLY A 113 11.14 0.48 -8.69
C GLY A 113 9.92 0.69 -7.79
N GLN A 114 9.13 -0.34 -7.56
CA GLN A 114 8.03 -0.33 -6.59
C GLN A 114 8.60 -0.55 -5.19
N VAL A 115 8.17 0.25 -4.23
CA VAL A 115 8.67 0.25 -2.86
C VAL A 115 7.57 -0.14 -1.89
N ALA A 116 7.86 -1.06 -0.96
CA ALA A 116 6.92 -1.43 0.09
C ALA A 116 7.63 -1.74 1.42
N ALA A 117 7.00 -1.36 2.52
CA ALA A 117 7.46 -1.62 3.88
C ALA A 117 6.80 -2.90 4.41
N CYS A 118 7.36 -4.06 4.07
CA CYS A 118 6.84 -5.35 4.49
C CYS A 118 7.94 -6.39 4.64
N TRP A 119 8.04 -7.04 5.79
CA TRP A 119 9.03 -8.10 6.06
C TRP A 119 8.90 -9.31 5.13
N LYS A 120 7.73 -9.55 4.56
CA LYS A 120 7.51 -10.60 3.55
C LYS A 120 8.44 -10.46 2.33
N LEU A 121 8.92 -9.25 2.05
CA LEU A 121 9.76 -8.95 0.90
C LEU A 121 11.25 -9.18 1.17
N GLU A 122 11.67 -9.40 2.42
CA GLU A 122 13.07 -9.57 2.79
C GLU A 122 13.73 -10.77 2.08
N GLU A 123 12.99 -11.84 1.85
CA GLU A 123 13.47 -13.06 1.19
C GLU A 123 13.48 -12.96 -0.35
N ASN A 124 12.97 -11.87 -0.89
CA ASN A 124 12.94 -11.65 -2.34
C ASN A 124 14.35 -11.27 -2.83
N ALA A 125 14.96 -12.11 -3.66
CA ALA A 125 16.32 -11.92 -4.16
C ALA A 125 16.56 -10.58 -4.90
N ASP A 126 15.49 -9.97 -5.42
CA ASP A 126 15.51 -8.72 -6.17
C ASP A 126 15.18 -7.48 -5.29
N ALA A 127 14.77 -7.70 -4.04
CA ALA A 127 14.40 -6.61 -3.16
C ALA A 127 15.65 -5.97 -2.52
N LYS A 128 15.83 -4.67 -2.73
CA LYS A 128 16.88 -3.87 -2.08
C LYS A 128 16.25 -3.01 -1.00
N THR A 129 16.91 -2.95 0.16
CA THR A 129 16.52 -2.00 1.20
C THR A 129 16.87 -0.59 0.77
N VAL A 130 15.89 0.31 0.80
CA VAL A 130 16.05 1.72 0.46
C VAL A 130 15.72 2.62 1.63
N SER A 131 16.39 3.76 1.70
CA SER A 131 16.10 4.78 2.71
C SER A 131 14.69 5.32 2.51
N THR A 132 14.03 5.63 3.62
CA THR A 132 12.74 6.33 3.58
C THR A 132 12.96 7.66 2.85
N VAL A 133 12.25 7.86 1.75
CA VAL A 133 12.13 9.20 1.19
C VAL A 133 11.18 9.96 2.12
N ASN A 134 11.75 10.83 2.95
CA ASN A 134 10.98 11.76 3.78
C ASN A 134 10.33 12.81 2.88
#